data_fb8119b72940340e41cd255187824cbf
#
_entry.id   fb8119b72940340e41cd255187824cbf
#
_cell.length_a   1.000
_cell.length_b   1.000
_cell.length_c   1.000
_cell.angle_alpha   90.00
_cell.angle_beta   90.00
_cell.angle_gamma   90.00
#
_symmetry.space_group_name_H-M   'P 1'
#
loop_
_entity.id
_entity.type
_entity.pdbx_description
1 polymer ?
#
loop_
_entity_poly.entity_id
_entity_poly.type
_entity_poly.pdbx_seq_one_letter_code
_entity_poly.pdbx_strand_id
1 'polypeptide(L)'
;PVNLECSINPEIIDIVCKLKPARATLVPENRNEVTTEGGLDIKGNYEKLQKAIDKLHANEIEVSLFIDPKNEIIELSSQLEVEWIELHTGTFANVYAMLHTNLSQTHHTIKELELSKAELKSKLEKSIKEIESSSKFAKKLNLKIAAGHGLNYQNVTLISKIPEIIELNIGQSIIARSVFTGLEKAILDMKELIKND
;
A
#
# COMPACT_ATOMS: atom_id res chain seq x y z
N PRO A 1 -14.77 -3.75 10.85
CA PRO A 1 -13.46 -4.01 11.45
C PRO A 1 -12.55 -2.79 11.28
N VAL A 2 -11.63 -2.58 12.25
CA VAL A 2 -10.62 -1.54 12.17
C VAL A 2 -9.29 -2.19 11.78
N ASN A 3 -8.62 -1.63 10.77
CA ASN A 3 -7.23 -1.90 10.45
C ASN A 3 -6.41 -0.70 10.93
N LEU A 4 -5.47 -0.91 11.85
CA LEU A 4 -4.66 0.16 12.45
C LEU A 4 -3.24 0.11 11.87
N GLU A 5 -2.84 1.15 11.15
CA GLU A 5 -1.45 1.31 10.72
C GLU A 5 -0.57 1.75 11.90
N CYS A 6 0.55 1.08 12.10
CA CYS A 6 1.46 1.38 13.20
C CYS A 6 2.91 0.98 12.87
N SER A 7 3.86 1.59 13.59
CA SER A 7 5.27 1.18 13.53
C SER A 7 5.53 -0.07 14.38
N ILE A 8 6.70 -0.68 14.18
CA ILE A 8 7.17 -1.84 14.97
C ILE A 8 7.77 -1.45 16.32
N ASN A 9 7.68 -0.18 16.71
CA ASN A 9 8.16 0.28 18.02
C ASN A 9 7.43 -0.47 19.14
N PRO A 10 8.15 -1.06 20.12
CA PRO A 10 7.52 -1.85 21.19
C PRO A 10 6.44 -1.11 21.99
N GLU A 11 6.61 0.19 22.24
CA GLU A 11 5.61 1.01 22.93
C GLU A 11 4.32 1.17 22.12
N ILE A 12 4.46 1.32 20.79
CA ILE A 12 3.31 1.40 19.87
C ILE A 12 2.60 0.04 19.81
N ILE A 13 3.34 -1.05 19.70
CA ILE A 13 2.76 -2.41 19.72
C ILE A 13 2.00 -2.66 21.04
N ASP A 14 2.51 -2.16 22.18
CA ASP A 14 1.79 -2.25 23.47
C ASP A 14 0.44 -1.50 23.45
N ILE A 15 0.41 -0.34 22.80
CA ILE A 15 -0.83 0.43 22.62
C ILE A 15 -1.81 -0.34 21.72
N VAL A 16 -1.33 -0.88 20.60
CA VAL A 16 -2.15 -1.66 19.65
C VAL A 16 -2.77 -2.89 20.33
N CYS A 17 -1.96 -3.62 21.13
CA CYS A 17 -2.46 -4.76 21.91
C CYS A 17 -3.55 -4.39 22.93
N LYS A 18 -3.49 -3.18 23.50
CA LYS A 18 -4.55 -2.66 24.41
C LYS A 18 -5.81 -2.27 23.65
N LEU A 19 -5.68 -1.71 22.44
CA LEU A 19 -6.79 -1.26 21.59
C LEU A 19 -7.53 -2.43 20.93
N LYS A 20 -6.84 -3.54 20.68
CA LYS A 20 -7.37 -4.75 20.03
C LYS A 20 -8.11 -4.47 18.72
N PRO A 21 -7.48 -3.83 17.72
CA PRO A 21 -8.08 -3.71 16.41
C PRO A 21 -8.25 -5.11 15.78
N ALA A 22 -9.11 -5.22 14.76
CA ALA A 22 -9.24 -6.47 14.02
C ALA A 22 -7.95 -6.85 13.26
N ARG A 23 -7.19 -5.84 12.82
CA ARG A 23 -5.91 -6.01 12.12
C ARG A 23 -4.97 -4.84 12.43
N ALA A 24 -3.67 -5.11 12.46
CA ALA A 24 -2.62 -4.11 12.50
C ALA A 24 -1.77 -4.21 11.22
N THR A 25 -1.61 -3.09 10.49
CA THR A 25 -0.68 -3.00 9.36
C THR A 25 0.62 -2.36 9.83
N LEU A 26 1.71 -3.13 9.78
CA LEU A 26 3.03 -2.65 10.16
C LEU A 26 3.65 -1.86 9.01
N VAL A 27 4.01 -0.60 9.29
CA VAL A 27 4.54 0.37 8.32
C VAL A 27 5.90 0.92 8.78
N PRO A 28 6.73 1.50 7.87
CA PRO A 28 7.98 2.15 8.25
C PRO A 28 7.77 3.29 9.26
N GLU A 29 8.71 3.45 10.20
CA GLU A 29 8.64 4.48 11.25
C GLU A 29 8.89 5.90 10.71
N ASN A 30 9.85 6.02 9.80
CA ASN A 30 10.27 7.30 9.22
C ASN A 30 9.63 7.48 7.85
N ARG A 31 8.56 8.23 7.82
CA ARG A 31 7.99 8.76 6.57
C ARG A 31 8.61 10.12 6.28
N ASN A 32 9.66 10.18 5.46
CA ASN A 32 9.94 11.42 4.76
C ASN A 32 8.81 11.63 3.76
N GLU A 33 8.04 12.69 3.91
CA GLU A 33 6.78 12.94 3.18
C GLU A 33 6.91 13.09 1.65
N VAL A 34 8.07 12.82 1.08
CA VAL A 34 8.36 13.03 -0.32
C VAL A 34 8.68 11.72 -1.03
N THR A 35 7.70 11.19 -1.71
CA THR A 35 7.72 10.47 -3.02
C THR A 35 8.59 9.23 -3.24
N THR A 36 9.56 8.87 -2.38
CA THR A 36 10.49 7.74 -2.59
C THR A 36 10.44 6.70 -1.48
N GLU A 37 9.43 6.75 -0.61
CA GLU A 37 9.29 5.81 0.49
C GLU A 37 8.93 4.43 -0.05
N GLY A 38 9.78 3.46 0.27
CA GLY A 38 9.53 2.04 0.05
C GLY A 38 8.66 1.43 1.14
N GLY A 39 8.27 0.18 0.95
CA GLY A 39 7.67 -0.64 1.99
C GLY A 39 8.64 -0.90 3.14
N LEU A 40 8.16 -1.62 4.13
CA LEU A 40 8.89 -2.01 5.33
C LEU A 40 10.17 -2.81 4.97
N ASP A 41 11.29 -2.45 5.57
CA ASP A 41 12.53 -3.22 5.46
C ASP A 41 12.44 -4.49 6.32
N ILE A 42 11.92 -5.56 5.73
CA ILE A 42 11.77 -6.84 6.41
C ILE A 42 13.12 -7.47 6.71
N LYS A 43 14.08 -7.42 5.77
CA LYS A 43 15.40 -8.04 5.95
C LYS A 43 16.17 -7.43 7.11
N GLY A 44 16.21 -6.10 7.17
CA GLY A 44 16.93 -5.39 8.24
C GLY A 44 16.25 -5.45 9.61
N ASN A 45 14.96 -5.80 9.66
CA ASN A 45 14.18 -5.80 10.89
C ASN A 45 13.53 -7.16 11.22
N TYR A 46 13.96 -8.25 10.61
CA TYR A 46 13.28 -9.55 10.67
C TYR A 46 12.98 -10.01 12.12
N GLU A 47 13.98 -10.02 13.00
CA GLU A 47 13.81 -10.43 14.41
C GLU A 47 12.87 -9.50 15.21
N LYS A 48 12.90 -8.18 14.90
CA LYS A 48 12.01 -7.22 15.55
C LYS A 48 10.57 -7.39 15.07
N LEU A 49 10.41 -7.64 13.77
CA LEU A 49 9.11 -7.94 13.16
C LEU A 49 8.53 -9.21 13.75
N GLN A 50 9.29 -10.30 13.83
CA GLN A 50 8.81 -11.55 14.41
C GLN A 50 8.29 -11.34 15.83
N LYS A 51 9.03 -10.63 16.69
CA LYS A 51 8.61 -10.33 18.07
C LYS A 51 7.33 -9.50 18.13
N ALA A 52 7.18 -8.51 17.22
CA ALA A 52 5.99 -7.67 17.15
C ALA A 52 4.78 -8.50 16.69
N ILE A 53 4.95 -9.32 15.66
CA ILE A 53 3.93 -10.21 15.10
C ILE A 53 3.47 -11.24 16.15
N ASP A 54 4.41 -11.93 16.80
CA ASP A 54 4.09 -12.90 17.87
C ASP A 54 3.24 -12.26 18.96
N LYS A 55 3.56 -11.01 19.35
CA LYS A 55 2.83 -10.28 20.37
C LYS A 55 1.42 -9.87 19.91
N LEU A 56 1.27 -9.45 18.66
CA LEU A 56 -0.03 -9.13 18.07
C LEU A 56 -0.91 -10.38 17.96
N HIS A 57 -0.38 -11.50 17.47
CA HIS A 57 -1.06 -12.78 17.40
C HIS A 57 -1.50 -13.30 18.77
N ALA A 58 -0.63 -13.16 19.80
CA ALA A 58 -0.99 -13.51 21.19
C ALA A 58 -2.16 -12.68 21.74
N ASN A 59 -2.50 -11.55 21.10
CA ASN A 59 -3.64 -10.69 21.42
C ASN A 59 -4.80 -10.83 20.43
N GLU A 60 -4.79 -11.87 19.57
CA GLU A 60 -5.82 -12.17 18.56
C GLU A 60 -6.01 -11.06 17.52
N ILE A 61 -4.92 -10.39 17.12
CA ILE A 61 -4.89 -9.31 16.13
C ILE A 61 -4.27 -9.87 14.85
N GLU A 62 -5.00 -9.85 13.72
CA GLU A 62 -4.42 -10.17 12.40
C GLU A 62 -3.32 -9.15 12.04
N VAL A 63 -2.27 -9.61 11.35
CA VAL A 63 -1.14 -8.77 10.97
C VAL A 63 -1.07 -8.60 9.47
N SER A 64 -0.79 -7.37 9.05
CA SER A 64 -0.48 -6.98 7.67
C SER A 64 0.89 -6.31 7.61
N LEU A 65 1.67 -6.57 6.57
CA LEU A 65 2.94 -5.87 6.32
C LEU A 65 2.81 -4.99 5.09
N PHE A 66 3.12 -3.70 5.23
CA PHE A 66 3.18 -2.75 4.12
C PHE A 66 4.52 -2.90 3.40
N ILE A 67 4.53 -3.45 2.19
CA ILE A 67 5.73 -3.90 1.49
C ILE A 67 5.79 -3.48 0.03
N ASP A 68 7.00 -3.38 -0.52
CA ASP A 68 7.18 -3.24 -1.96
C ASP A 68 6.72 -4.51 -2.71
N PRO A 69 6.21 -4.39 -3.96
CA PRO A 69 5.75 -5.51 -4.76
C PRO A 69 6.94 -6.33 -5.33
N LYS A 70 7.70 -6.99 -4.45
CA LYS A 70 8.87 -7.81 -4.78
C LYS A 70 8.68 -9.21 -4.22
N ASN A 71 8.81 -10.24 -5.08
CA ASN A 71 8.60 -11.64 -4.68
C ASN A 71 9.46 -12.07 -3.48
N GLU A 72 10.71 -11.62 -3.43
CA GLU A 72 11.63 -11.92 -2.31
C GLU A 72 11.10 -11.37 -0.97
N ILE A 73 10.51 -10.16 -0.97
CA ILE A 73 9.94 -9.55 0.23
C ILE A 73 8.62 -10.25 0.63
N ILE A 74 7.82 -10.64 -0.37
CA ILE A 74 6.58 -11.40 -0.15
C ILE A 74 6.89 -12.78 0.46
N GLU A 75 7.93 -13.45 0.00
CA GLU A 75 8.37 -14.74 0.56
C GLU A 75 8.78 -14.60 2.03
N LEU A 76 9.58 -13.57 2.36
CA LEU A 76 9.93 -13.26 3.75
C LEU A 76 8.71 -12.93 4.60
N SER A 77 7.73 -12.20 4.05
CA SER A 77 6.47 -11.92 4.73
C SER A 77 5.71 -13.20 5.06
N SER A 78 5.66 -14.14 4.12
CA SER A 78 5.02 -15.45 4.34
C SER A 78 5.73 -16.27 5.43
N GLN A 79 7.07 -16.19 5.51
CA GLN A 79 7.85 -16.87 6.55
C GLN A 79 7.60 -16.29 7.95
N LEU A 80 7.18 -15.03 8.04
CA LEU A 80 6.76 -14.38 9.29
C LEU A 80 5.32 -14.76 9.71
N GLU A 81 4.64 -15.64 8.96
CA GLU A 81 3.32 -16.16 9.25
C GLU A 81 2.21 -15.10 9.39
N VAL A 82 2.32 -13.97 8.65
CA VAL A 82 1.29 -12.94 8.62
C VAL A 82 0.12 -13.35 7.72
N GLU A 83 -1.09 -12.86 8.02
CA GLU A 83 -2.28 -13.13 7.23
C GLU A 83 -2.39 -12.26 6.00
N TRP A 84 -1.87 -11.03 6.07
CA TRP A 84 -2.01 -10.01 5.05
C TRP A 84 -0.67 -9.42 4.62
N ILE A 85 -0.65 -8.97 3.40
CA ILE A 85 0.29 -7.95 2.93
C ILE A 85 -0.48 -6.79 2.30
N GLU A 86 0.07 -5.58 2.42
CA GLU A 86 -0.36 -4.42 1.66
C GLU A 86 0.74 -4.04 0.68
N LEU A 87 0.47 -4.15 -0.61
CA LEU A 87 1.41 -3.80 -1.67
C LEU A 87 1.48 -2.28 -1.83
N HIS A 88 2.69 -1.74 -1.69
CA HIS A 88 2.98 -0.32 -1.90
C HIS A 88 2.82 0.08 -3.36
N THR A 89 1.85 0.94 -3.66
CA THR A 89 1.57 1.41 -5.03
C THR A 89 2.17 2.77 -5.36
N GLY A 90 3.02 3.33 -4.51
CA GLY A 90 3.58 4.68 -4.68
C GLY A 90 4.38 4.87 -5.97
N THR A 91 5.24 3.92 -6.35
CA THR A 91 5.98 3.99 -7.62
C THR A 91 5.04 4.06 -8.81
N PHE A 92 3.99 3.23 -8.84
CA PHE A 92 2.93 3.28 -9.84
C PHE A 92 2.23 4.64 -9.87
N ALA A 93 1.81 5.14 -8.70
CA ALA A 93 1.08 6.39 -8.56
C ALA A 93 1.92 7.61 -9.01
N ASN A 94 3.20 7.63 -8.67
CA ASN A 94 4.16 8.67 -9.05
C ASN A 94 4.37 8.70 -10.57
N VAL A 95 4.62 7.55 -11.19
CA VAL A 95 4.77 7.46 -12.65
C VAL A 95 3.48 7.84 -13.36
N TYR A 96 2.33 7.41 -12.83
CA TYR A 96 1.03 7.81 -13.36
C TYR A 96 0.84 9.33 -13.31
N ALA A 97 1.14 9.95 -12.18
CA ALA A 97 1.01 11.40 -12.01
C ALA A 97 1.94 12.19 -12.95
N MET A 98 3.19 11.78 -13.10
CA MET A 98 4.14 12.40 -14.04
C MET A 98 3.71 12.26 -15.50
N LEU A 99 3.05 11.18 -15.88
CA LEU A 99 2.60 10.92 -17.24
C LEU A 99 1.28 11.61 -17.58
N HIS A 100 0.31 11.64 -16.66
CA HIS A 100 -1.09 11.98 -16.93
C HIS A 100 -1.58 13.28 -16.27
N THR A 101 -0.75 13.93 -15.43
CA THR A 101 -1.10 15.20 -14.78
C THR A 101 -0.08 16.30 -15.14
N ASN A 102 -0.26 17.48 -14.58
CA ASN A 102 0.69 18.59 -14.71
C ASN A 102 1.82 18.55 -13.67
N LEU A 103 1.99 17.45 -12.93
CA LEU A 103 3.00 17.36 -11.86
C LEU A 103 4.41 17.68 -12.36
N SER A 104 4.78 17.21 -13.56
CA SER A 104 6.07 17.49 -14.21
C SER A 104 6.33 18.97 -14.51
N GLN A 105 5.30 19.84 -14.44
CA GLN A 105 5.38 21.28 -14.68
C GLN A 105 5.34 22.10 -13.38
N THR A 106 5.37 21.44 -12.23
CA THR A 106 5.31 22.08 -10.92
C THR A 106 6.63 21.94 -10.17
N HIS A 107 6.79 22.72 -9.08
CA HIS A 107 7.94 22.56 -8.19
C HIS A 107 7.92 21.27 -7.35
N HIS A 108 6.84 20.48 -7.46
CA HIS A 108 6.72 19.14 -6.88
C HIS A 108 7.08 18.03 -7.88
N THR A 109 7.67 18.37 -9.04
CA THR A 109 8.13 17.37 -10.01
C THR A 109 9.08 16.37 -9.36
N ILE A 110 8.97 15.10 -9.78
CA ILE A 110 9.82 14.02 -9.29
C ILE A 110 11.02 13.92 -10.24
N LYS A 111 12.17 14.41 -9.80
CA LYS A 111 13.39 14.53 -10.64
C LYS A 111 13.80 13.22 -11.30
N GLU A 112 13.69 12.10 -10.58
CA GLU A 112 14.01 10.76 -11.05
C GLU A 112 13.04 10.26 -12.14
N LEU A 113 11.91 10.96 -12.32
CA LEU A 113 10.87 10.68 -13.30
C LEU A 113 10.74 11.80 -14.36
N GLU A 114 11.72 12.69 -14.47
CA GLU A 114 11.82 13.65 -15.59
C GLU A 114 12.28 12.94 -16.87
N LEU A 115 11.43 12.12 -17.41
CA LEU A 115 11.66 11.22 -18.55
C LEU A 115 10.73 11.57 -19.72
N SER A 116 11.03 11.05 -20.90
CA SER A 116 10.12 11.16 -22.04
C SER A 116 8.79 10.44 -21.77
N LYS A 117 7.74 10.85 -22.48
CA LYS A 117 6.42 10.19 -22.38
C LYS A 117 6.49 8.70 -22.69
N ALA A 118 7.34 8.28 -23.62
CA ALA A 118 7.52 6.87 -23.98
C ALA A 118 8.15 6.08 -22.84
N GLU A 119 9.16 6.63 -22.18
CA GLU A 119 9.80 6.00 -21.02
C GLU A 119 8.86 5.93 -19.81
N LEU A 120 8.12 7.02 -19.55
CA LEU A 120 7.10 7.02 -18.47
C LEU A 120 6.02 5.97 -18.73
N LYS A 121 5.54 5.85 -19.98
CA LYS A 121 4.56 4.83 -20.35
C LYS A 121 5.11 3.41 -20.10
N SER A 122 6.33 3.15 -20.53
CA SER A 122 7.00 1.86 -20.29
C SER A 122 7.17 1.56 -18.79
N LYS A 123 7.56 2.57 -18.00
CA LYS A 123 7.66 2.43 -16.54
C LYS A 123 6.30 2.17 -15.88
N LEU A 124 5.23 2.83 -16.35
CA LEU A 124 3.87 2.60 -15.85
C LEU A 124 3.42 1.16 -16.11
N GLU A 125 3.57 0.69 -17.35
CA GLU A 125 3.24 -0.69 -17.70
C GLU A 125 4.05 -1.71 -16.87
N LYS A 126 5.34 -1.42 -16.64
CA LYS A 126 6.21 -2.26 -15.81
C LYS A 126 5.71 -2.31 -14.36
N SER A 127 5.41 -1.16 -13.76
CA SER A 127 4.95 -1.11 -12.36
C SER A 127 3.61 -1.84 -12.16
N ILE A 128 2.67 -1.74 -13.11
CA ILE A 128 1.42 -2.51 -13.06
C ILE A 128 1.69 -4.01 -13.13
N LYS A 129 2.56 -4.45 -14.05
CA LYS A 129 2.94 -5.87 -14.18
C LYS A 129 3.66 -6.40 -12.94
N GLU A 130 4.47 -5.58 -12.29
CA GLU A 130 5.13 -5.94 -11.01
C GLU A 130 4.08 -6.17 -9.92
N ILE A 131 3.11 -5.26 -9.75
CA ILE A 131 2.03 -5.41 -8.77
C ILE A 131 1.20 -6.66 -9.09
N GLU A 132 0.82 -6.87 -10.34
CA GLU A 132 0.03 -8.03 -10.78
C GLU A 132 0.77 -9.36 -10.53
N SER A 133 2.05 -9.45 -10.92
CA SER A 133 2.85 -10.66 -10.73
C SER A 133 3.09 -10.95 -9.24
N SER A 134 3.35 -9.92 -8.45
CA SER A 134 3.52 -10.01 -7.01
C SER A 134 2.23 -10.43 -6.29
N SER A 135 1.08 -9.91 -6.73
CA SER A 135 -0.23 -10.34 -6.20
C SER A 135 -0.50 -11.82 -6.46
N LYS A 136 -0.23 -12.28 -7.70
CA LYS A 136 -0.35 -13.71 -8.05
C LYS A 136 0.61 -14.60 -7.24
N PHE A 137 1.82 -14.11 -6.98
CA PHE A 137 2.80 -14.83 -6.17
C PHE A 137 2.35 -14.91 -4.69
N ALA A 138 1.91 -13.80 -4.11
CA ALA A 138 1.40 -13.75 -2.74
C ALA A 138 0.20 -14.67 -2.53
N LYS A 139 -0.72 -14.73 -3.50
CA LYS A 139 -1.87 -15.63 -3.45
C LYS A 139 -1.45 -17.11 -3.40
N LYS A 140 -0.38 -17.49 -4.12
CA LYS A 140 0.17 -18.87 -4.04
C LYS A 140 0.73 -19.23 -2.67
N LEU A 141 1.14 -18.23 -1.90
CA LEU A 141 1.60 -18.35 -0.52
C LEU A 141 0.45 -18.21 0.51
N ASN A 142 -0.81 -18.21 0.05
CA ASN A 142 -2.03 -18.06 0.86
C ASN A 142 -2.13 -16.73 1.62
N LEU A 143 -1.43 -15.68 1.19
CA LEU A 143 -1.55 -14.36 1.76
C LEU A 143 -2.80 -13.65 1.21
N LYS A 144 -3.51 -12.93 2.07
CA LYS A 144 -4.53 -11.95 1.69
C LYS A 144 -3.83 -10.65 1.24
N ILE A 145 -4.33 -10.02 0.17
CA ILE A 145 -3.60 -8.92 -0.49
C ILE A 145 -4.44 -7.65 -0.46
N ALA A 146 -3.92 -6.64 0.21
CA ALA A 146 -4.33 -5.26 0.09
C ALA A 146 -3.36 -4.50 -0.82
N ALA A 147 -3.76 -3.32 -1.31
CA ALA A 147 -2.89 -2.38 -2.00
C ALA A 147 -3.23 -0.95 -1.60
N GLY A 148 -2.22 -0.11 -1.45
CA GLY A 148 -2.39 1.26 -1.00
C GLY A 148 -1.21 2.17 -1.32
N HIS A 149 -1.36 3.41 -0.94
CA HIS A 149 -0.46 4.53 -1.14
C HIS A 149 -0.48 5.15 -2.54
N GLY A 150 -0.92 6.41 -2.61
CA GLY A 150 -0.97 7.20 -3.85
C GLY A 150 -2.16 6.90 -4.77
N LEU A 151 -3.07 6.01 -4.37
CA LEU A 151 -4.28 5.72 -5.14
C LEU A 151 -5.28 6.87 -5.06
N ASN A 152 -5.91 7.17 -6.20
CA ASN A 152 -6.87 8.25 -6.34
C ASN A 152 -7.92 7.93 -7.43
N TYR A 153 -8.89 8.83 -7.64
CA TYR A 153 -9.97 8.66 -8.61
C TYR A 153 -9.54 8.51 -10.07
N GLN A 154 -8.29 8.88 -10.41
CA GLN A 154 -7.80 8.81 -11.79
C GLN A 154 -7.05 7.49 -12.07
N ASN A 155 -6.39 6.92 -11.06
CA ASN A 155 -5.50 5.78 -11.25
C ASN A 155 -6.00 4.46 -10.64
N VAL A 156 -6.97 4.51 -9.73
CA VAL A 156 -7.42 3.35 -8.94
C VAL A 156 -7.93 2.20 -9.81
N THR A 157 -8.59 2.49 -10.91
CA THR A 157 -9.18 1.48 -11.82
C THR A 157 -8.14 0.54 -12.45
N LEU A 158 -6.87 0.96 -12.52
CA LEU A 158 -5.80 0.11 -13.04
C LEU A 158 -5.37 -0.95 -12.01
N ILE A 159 -5.51 -0.65 -10.73
CA ILE A 159 -5.14 -1.56 -9.64
C ILE A 159 -6.33 -2.42 -9.21
N SER A 160 -7.55 -1.86 -9.17
CA SER A 160 -8.75 -2.61 -8.78
C SER A 160 -9.10 -3.77 -9.73
N LYS A 161 -8.59 -3.76 -10.97
CA LYS A 161 -8.75 -4.85 -11.93
C LYS A 161 -7.87 -6.07 -11.67
N ILE A 162 -6.94 -6.01 -10.73
CA ILE A 162 -6.09 -7.14 -10.37
C ILE A 162 -6.89 -8.04 -9.40
N PRO A 163 -7.33 -9.23 -9.81
CA PRO A 163 -8.33 -10.01 -9.08
C PRO A 163 -7.81 -10.61 -7.77
N GLU A 164 -6.49 -10.64 -7.59
CA GLU A 164 -5.86 -11.10 -6.36
C GLU A 164 -5.90 -10.05 -5.24
N ILE A 165 -6.04 -8.75 -5.58
CA ILE A 165 -6.14 -7.65 -4.61
C ILE A 165 -7.59 -7.57 -4.16
N ILE A 166 -7.84 -7.83 -2.88
CA ILE A 166 -9.17 -7.88 -2.29
C ILE A 166 -9.52 -6.67 -1.42
N GLU A 167 -8.54 -5.80 -1.16
CA GLU A 167 -8.72 -4.58 -0.38
C GLU A 167 -7.87 -3.44 -0.95
N LEU A 168 -8.42 -2.21 -0.93
CA LEU A 168 -7.69 -1.00 -1.33
C LEU A 168 -7.70 0.00 -0.17
N ASN A 169 -6.51 0.44 0.26
CA ASN A 169 -6.35 1.43 1.33
C ASN A 169 -6.15 2.82 0.71
N ILE A 170 -7.22 3.64 0.75
CA ILE A 170 -7.29 4.95 0.10
C ILE A 170 -7.80 5.98 1.09
N GLY A 171 -6.94 6.90 1.53
CA GLY A 171 -7.29 7.95 2.49
C GLY A 171 -7.30 9.35 1.87
N GLN A 172 -6.12 9.87 1.58
CA GLN A 172 -5.90 11.27 1.21
C GLN A 172 -6.81 11.77 0.08
N SER A 173 -6.92 11.02 -1.01
CA SER A 173 -7.71 11.45 -2.18
C SER A 173 -9.22 11.51 -1.87
N ILE A 174 -9.73 10.61 -1.04
CA ILE A 174 -11.13 10.60 -0.58
C ILE A 174 -11.38 11.82 0.31
N ILE A 175 -10.51 12.07 1.29
CA ILE A 175 -10.64 13.23 2.20
C ILE A 175 -10.51 14.54 1.42
N ALA A 176 -9.54 14.67 0.53
CA ALA A 176 -9.38 15.87 -0.30
C ALA A 176 -10.64 16.16 -1.15
N ARG A 177 -11.20 15.12 -1.79
CA ARG A 177 -12.44 15.28 -2.55
C ARG A 177 -13.62 15.62 -1.66
N SER A 178 -13.68 15.09 -0.45
CA SER A 178 -14.79 15.30 0.48
C SER A 178 -14.96 16.77 0.91
N VAL A 179 -13.89 17.56 0.84
CA VAL A 179 -13.96 19.03 1.10
C VAL A 179 -14.92 19.74 0.13
N PHE A 180 -15.01 19.23 -1.11
CA PHE A 180 -15.88 19.82 -2.15
C PHE A 180 -17.23 19.11 -2.28
N THR A 181 -17.27 17.79 -2.08
CA THR A 181 -18.46 16.97 -2.40
C THR A 181 -19.20 16.43 -1.17
N GLY A 182 -18.62 16.56 0.02
CA GLY A 182 -19.03 15.83 1.21
C GLY A 182 -18.46 14.40 1.23
N LEU A 183 -18.26 13.84 2.43
CA LEU A 183 -17.59 12.55 2.63
C LEU A 183 -18.37 11.38 2.01
N GLU A 184 -19.69 11.36 2.19
CA GLU A 184 -20.55 10.30 1.65
C GLU A 184 -20.39 10.19 0.13
N LYS A 185 -20.52 11.31 -0.59
CA LYS A 185 -20.38 11.31 -2.04
C LYS A 185 -18.97 10.93 -2.48
N ALA A 186 -17.94 11.42 -1.80
CA ALA A 186 -16.56 11.05 -2.11
C ALA A 186 -16.36 9.53 -2.00
N ILE A 187 -16.87 8.90 -0.95
CA ILE A 187 -16.79 7.44 -0.76
C ILE A 187 -17.58 6.71 -1.85
N LEU A 188 -18.80 7.13 -2.14
CA LEU A 188 -19.64 6.49 -3.17
C LEU A 188 -18.99 6.58 -4.55
N ASP A 189 -18.45 7.75 -4.93
CA ASP A 189 -17.74 7.93 -6.20
C ASP A 189 -16.51 7.00 -6.29
N MET A 190 -15.75 6.83 -5.19
CA MET A 190 -14.61 5.90 -5.17
C MET A 190 -15.09 4.44 -5.30
N LYS A 191 -16.12 4.06 -4.57
CA LYS A 191 -16.70 2.71 -4.64
C LYS A 191 -17.22 2.38 -6.04
N GLU A 192 -17.75 3.34 -6.76
CA GLU A 192 -18.18 3.15 -8.16
C GLU A 192 -17.01 2.80 -9.08
N LEU A 193 -15.85 3.46 -8.89
CA LEU A 193 -14.65 3.22 -9.71
C LEU A 193 -13.99 1.87 -9.45
N ILE A 194 -14.16 1.30 -8.25
CA ILE A 194 -13.52 0.02 -7.87
C ILE A 194 -14.44 -1.18 -8.03
N LYS A 195 -15.71 -0.98 -8.41
CA LYS A 195 -16.58 -2.09 -8.76
C LYS A 195 -16.00 -2.78 -10.01
N ASN A 196 -15.68 -4.04 -9.88
CA ASN A 196 -15.42 -4.90 -11.01
C ASN A 196 -16.79 -5.37 -11.53
N ASP A 197 -17.10 -5.01 -12.78
CA ASP A 197 -18.27 -5.54 -13.51
C ASP A 197 -18.16 -7.06 -13.72
#